data_76e6b6f6774b2a92d7de9053c8e3974c
#
_entry.id   76e6b6f6774b2a92d7de9053c8e3974c
#
_cell.length_a   1.000
_cell.length_b   1.000
_cell.length_c   1.000
_cell.angle_alpha   90.00
_cell.angle_beta   90.00
_cell.angle_gamma   90.00
#
_symmetry.space_group_name_H-M   'P 1'
#
loop_
_entity.id
_entity.type
_entity.pdbx_description
1 polymer ?
#
loop_
_entity_poly.entity_id
_entity_poly.type
_entity_poly.pdbx_seq_one_letter_code
_entity_poly.pdbx_strand_id
1 'polypeptide(L)'
;ALSVCGFPTDKFTFLGFPPNKKGRKTYFENIETIKQTVALYESKHRIIKTLEQLPQDRTLIVGRELTKMHEHIYRGTAPEVIEQLNQTSTKGEFVIVIAPR
;
A
#
# COMPACT_ATOMS: atom_id res chain seq x y z
N ALA A 1 -8.46 -5.77 3.39
CA ALA A 1 -7.68 -4.74 4.11
C ALA A 1 -8.52 -3.49 4.40
N LEU A 2 -9.40 -3.08 3.48
CA LEU A 2 -10.24 -1.89 3.70
C LEU A 2 -11.16 -2.04 4.91
N SER A 3 -11.69 -3.23 5.13
CA SER A 3 -12.64 -3.46 6.23
C SER A 3 -12.01 -3.41 7.62
N VAL A 4 -10.67 -3.54 7.71
CA VAL A 4 -9.96 -3.55 9.00
C VAL A 4 -8.98 -2.41 9.16
N CYS A 5 -8.90 -1.49 8.19
CA CYS A 5 -7.87 -0.46 8.19
C CYS A 5 -8.15 0.68 9.18
N GLY A 6 -9.41 0.91 9.51
CA GLY A 6 -9.78 2.02 10.39
C GLY A 6 -9.77 3.39 9.73
N PHE A 7 -9.43 3.48 8.45
CA PHE A 7 -9.48 4.74 7.70
C PHE A 7 -10.89 4.95 7.13
N PRO A 8 -11.28 6.19 6.83
CA PRO A 8 -12.55 6.44 6.15
C PRO A 8 -12.61 5.72 4.81
N THR A 9 -13.64 4.91 4.59
CA THR A 9 -13.80 4.16 3.35
C THR A 9 -15.05 4.54 2.57
N ASP A 10 -15.85 5.48 3.09
CA ASP A 10 -17.02 6.01 2.37
C ASP A 10 -16.60 6.85 1.15
N LYS A 11 -15.41 7.41 1.19
CA LYS A 11 -14.79 8.13 0.09
C LYS A 11 -13.34 7.68 -0.04
N PHE A 12 -13.05 6.90 -1.06
CA PHE A 12 -11.70 6.46 -1.31
C PHE A 12 -11.45 6.33 -2.80
N THR A 13 -10.19 6.32 -3.19
CA THR A 13 -9.76 6.13 -4.57
C THR A 13 -9.06 4.78 -4.69
N PHE A 14 -9.56 3.94 -5.58
CA PHE A 14 -8.92 2.65 -5.87
C PHE A 14 -8.15 2.76 -7.17
N LEU A 15 -6.84 2.48 -7.12
CA LEU A 15 -5.96 2.69 -8.26
C LEU A 15 -5.49 1.40 -8.93
N GLY A 16 -5.80 0.23 -8.36
CA GLY A 16 -5.34 -1.04 -8.92
C GLY A 16 -3.83 -1.20 -8.77
N PHE A 17 -3.18 -1.79 -9.77
CA PHE A 17 -1.72 -1.97 -9.76
C PHE A 17 -1.01 -0.76 -10.32
N PRO A 18 0.14 -0.34 -9.71
CA PRO A 18 0.97 0.70 -10.32
C PRO A 18 1.53 0.24 -11.67
N PRO A 19 1.77 1.17 -12.60
CA PRO A 19 2.44 0.82 -13.86
C PRO A 19 3.86 0.31 -13.60
N ASN A 20 4.35 -0.59 -14.46
CA ASN A 20 5.68 -1.14 -14.31
C ASN A 20 6.79 -0.12 -14.58
N LYS A 21 6.65 0.64 -15.66
CA LYS A 21 7.66 1.59 -16.09
C LYS A 21 7.04 2.91 -16.55
N LYS A 22 6.40 2.91 -17.72
CA LYS A 22 5.83 4.11 -18.31
C LYS A 22 4.68 4.64 -17.44
N GLY A 23 4.75 5.91 -17.09
CA GLY A 23 3.71 6.55 -16.28
C GLY A 23 3.84 6.31 -14.79
N ARG A 24 4.86 5.56 -14.33
CA ARG A 24 5.02 5.25 -12.92
C ARG A 24 5.30 6.48 -12.07
N LYS A 25 6.16 7.37 -12.54
CA LYS A 25 6.46 8.61 -11.83
C LYS A 25 5.20 9.47 -11.67
N THR A 26 4.44 9.66 -12.75
CA THR A 26 3.20 10.41 -12.73
C THR A 26 2.17 9.77 -11.80
N TYR A 27 2.11 8.45 -11.79
CA TYR A 27 1.22 7.69 -10.91
C TYR A 27 1.47 8.07 -9.44
N PHE A 28 2.73 8.05 -9.00
CA PHE A 28 3.06 8.36 -7.61
C PHE A 28 2.92 9.85 -7.30
N GLU A 29 3.22 10.71 -8.26
CA GLU A 29 2.97 12.14 -8.10
C GLU A 29 1.48 12.43 -7.89
N ASN A 30 0.62 11.73 -8.62
CA ASN A 30 -0.82 11.87 -8.45
C ASN A 30 -1.30 11.42 -7.07
N ILE A 31 -0.71 10.34 -6.53
CA ILE A 31 -1.05 9.87 -5.19
C ILE A 31 -0.78 10.97 -4.15
N GLU A 32 0.30 11.72 -4.31
CA GLU A 32 0.63 12.84 -3.41
C GLU A 32 -0.50 13.87 -3.35
N THR A 33 -1.23 14.06 -4.42
CA THR A 33 -2.29 15.06 -4.49
C THR A 33 -3.64 14.55 -4.02
N ILE A 34 -3.82 13.23 -3.91
CA ILE A 34 -5.10 12.65 -3.49
C ILE A 34 -5.23 12.79 -1.98
N LYS A 35 -6.28 13.47 -1.54
CA LYS A 35 -6.53 13.70 -0.12
C LYS A 35 -7.35 12.60 0.55
N GLN A 36 -8.07 11.83 -0.24
CA GLN A 36 -8.89 10.73 0.24
C GLN A 36 -8.03 9.52 0.59
N THR A 37 -8.62 8.54 1.25
CA THR A 37 -8.00 7.22 1.40
C THR A 37 -7.73 6.64 0.01
N VAL A 38 -6.54 6.10 -0.19
CA VAL A 38 -6.13 5.49 -1.47
C VAL A 38 -5.86 4.02 -1.24
N ALA A 39 -6.38 3.17 -2.11
CA ALA A 39 -6.13 1.74 -2.07
C ALA A 39 -5.53 1.28 -3.40
N LEU A 40 -4.52 0.41 -3.33
CA LEU A 40 -3.88 -0.16 -4.52
C LEU A 40 -3.38 -1.56 -4.24
N TYR A 41 -3.16 -2.31 -5.31
CA TYR A 41 -2.57 -3.65 -5.24
C TYR A 41 -1.09 -3.59 -5.59
N GLU A 42 -0.33 -4.54 -5.06
CA GLU A 42 1.06 -4.70 -5.47
C GLU A 42 1.49 -6.16 -5.37
N SER A 43 2.45 -6.54 -6.21
CA SER A 43 3.01 -7.87 -6.24
C SER A 43 4.17 -8.02 -5.26
N LYS A 44 4.48 -9.27 -4.89
CA LYS A 44 5.62 -9.56 -4.02
C LYS A 44 6.95 -9.07 -4.60
N HIS A 45 7.03 -8.96 -5.92
CA HIS A 45 8.28 -8.56 -6.59
C HIS A 45 8.54 -7.07 -6.51
N ARG A 46 7.50 -6.26 -6.28
CA ARG A 46 7.61 -4.80 -6.31
C ARG A 46 7.14 -4.12 -5.04
N ILE A 47 6.70 -4.88 -4.04
CA ILE A 47 6.13 -4.27 -2.83
C ILE A 47 7.13 -3.30 -2.16
N ILE A 48 8.37 -3.69 -2.01
CA ILE A 48 9.37 -2.84 -1.35
C ILE A 48 9.63 -1.58 -2.18
N LYS A 49 9.85 -1.74 -3.48
CA LYS A 49 10.09 -0.61 -4.37
C LYS A 49 8.92 0.36 -4.39
N THR A 50 7.70 -0.16 -4.41
CA THR A 50 6.50 0.67 -4.40
C THR A 50 6.38 1.43 -3.08
N LEU A 51 6.63 0.77 -1.95
CA LEU A 51 6.60 1.45 -0.65
C LEU A 51 7.63 2.57 -0.58
N GLU A 52 8.80 2.39 -1.19
CA GLU A 52 9.83 3.43 -1.23
C GLU A 52 9.38 4.66 -2.02
N GLN A 53 8.47 4.49 -2.96
CA GLN A 53 7.99 5.56 -3.84
C GLN A 53 6.71 6.23 -3.34
N LEU A 54 6.04 5.65 -2.37
CA LEU A 54 4.82 6.22 -1.80
C LEU A 54 5.16 7.40 -0.87
N PRO A 55 4.16 8.26 -0.56
CA PRO A 55 4.38 9.33 0.41
C PRO A 55 4.92 8.79 1.73
N GLN A 56 6.04 9.32 2.19
CA GLN A 56 6.73 8.80 3.37
C GLN A 56 6.14 9.34 4.68
N ASP A 57 5.31 10.37 4.60
CA ASP A 57 4.71 11.01 5.76
C ASP A 57 3.28 10.55 6.05
N ARG A 58 2.73 9.66 5.24
CA ARG A 58 1.37 9.15 5.43
C ARG A 58 1.39 7.78 6.08
N THR A 59 0.40 7.52 6.92
CA THR A 59 0.23 6.20 7.51
C THR A 59 -0.32 5.24 6.48
N LEU A 60 0.25 4.05 6.43
CA LEU A 60 -0.16 2.98 5.52
C LEU A 60 -0.66 1.79 6.32
N ILE A 61 -1.57 1.05 5.71
CA ILE A 61 -1.91 -0.30 6.15
C ILE A 61 -1.66 -1.20 4.96
N VAL A 62 -0.85 -2.22 5.15
CA VAL A 62 -0.52 -3.17 4.10
C VAL A 62 -1.02 -4.54 4.53
N GLY A 63 -1.94 -5.09 3.74
CA GLY A 63 -2.43 -6.44 3.95
C GLY A 63 -1.69 -7.40 3.04
N ARG A 64 -1.12 -8.44 3.61
CA ARG A 64 -0.47 -9.51 2.86
C ARG A 64 -1.33 -10.75 2.93
N GLU A 65 -1.83 -11.20 1.80
CA GLU A 65 -2.65 -12.39 1.71
C GLU A 65 -1.80 -13.58 1.29
N LEU A 66 -1.73 -14.59 2.13
CA LEU A 66 -1.03 -15.84 1.83
C LEU A 66 -2.01 -16.90 1.36
N THR A 67 -3.16 -16.97 2.02
CA THR A 67 -4.26 -17.86 1.68
C THR A 67 -5.56 -17.14 2.02
N LYS A 68 -6.70 -17.75 1.67
CA LYS A 68 -7.99 -17.18 1.99
C LYS A 68 -8.25 -17.01 3.48
N MET A 69 -7.55 -17.77 4.31
CA MET A 69 -7.76 -17.79 5.76
C MET A 69 -6.70 -17.04 6.55
N HIS A 70 -5.64 -16.59 5.90
CA HIS A 70 -4.53 -15.93 6.57
C HIS A 70 -4.22 -14.61 5.90
N GLU A 71 -4.29 -13.55 6.68
CA GLU A 71 -3.91 -12.21 6.24
C GLU A 71 -3.03 -11.61 7.32
N HIS A 72 -1.86 -11.13 6.92
CA HIS A 72 -0.98 -10.37 7.80
C HIS A 72 -1.16 -8.89 7.53
N ILE A 73 -1.36 -8.11 8.59
CA ILE A 73 -1.57 -6.67 8.49
C ILE A 73 -0.35 -5.96 9.05
N TYR A 74 0.21 -5.05 8.28
CA TYR A 74 1.31 -4.19 8.66
C TYR A 74 0.81 -2.75 8.69
N ARG A 75 1.18 -2.01 9.72
CA ARG A 75 0.72 -0.64 9.91
C ARG A 75 1.91 0.27 10.24
N GLY A 76 1.91 1.46 9.67
CA GLY A 76 2.93 2.47 9.93
C GLY A 76 3.20 3.31 8.71
N THR A 77 4.25 4.11 8.77
CA THR A 77 4.75 4.82 7.59
C THR A 77 5.42 3.84 6.63
N ALA A 78 5.72 4.28 5.41
CA ALA A 78 6.36 3.40 4.43
C ALA A 78 7.68 2.81 4.96
N PRO A 79 8.61 3.60 5.55
CA PRO A 79 9.84 3.02 6.11
C PRO A 79 9.57 1.98 7.19
N GLU A 80 8.60 2.21 8.05
CA GLU A 80 8.26 1.26 9.11
C GLU A 80 7.71 -0.04 8.55
N VAL A 81 6.85 0.03 7.54
CA VAL A 81 6.29 -1.16 6.91
C VAL A 81 7.37 -1.93 6.16
N ILE A 82 8.27 -1.24 5.47
CA ILE A 82 9.40 -1.88 4.78
C ILE A 82 10.24 -2.69 5.76
N GLU A 83 10.55 -2.11 6.91
CA GLU A 83 11.32 -2.82 7.92
C GLU A 83 10.60 -4.08 8.41
N GLN A 84 9.31 -3.96 8.67
CA GLN A 84 8.50 -5.11 9.10
C GLN A 84 8.52 -6.23 8.05
N LEU A 85 8.37 -5.87 6.76
CA LEU A 85 8.40 -6.85 5.67
C LEU A 85 9.78 -7.52 5.54
N ASN A 86 10.85 -6.76 5.72
CA ASN A 86 12.20 -7.31 5.64
C ASN A 86 12.48 -8.31 6.76
N GLN A 87 11.85 -8.14 7.91
CA GLN A 87 12.01 -9.07 9.04
C GLN A 87 11.12 -10.31 8.93
N THR A 88 10.08 -10.25 8.11
CA THR A 88 9.14 -11.35 7.96
C THR A 88 9.26 -12.00 6.59
N SER A 89 8.57 -11.48 5.59
CA SER A 89 8.59 -12.06 4.24
C SER A 89 7.92 -11.08 3.26
N THR A 90 8.33 -11.17 1.99
CA THR A 90 7.67 -10.45 0.91
C THR A 90 6.88 -11.39 0.00
N LYS A 91 6.58 -12.61 0.44
CA LYS A 91 5.76 -13.55 -0.32
C LYS A 91 4.28 -13.17 -0.22
N GLY A 92 3.51 -13.51 -1.24
CA GLY A 92 2.06 -13.31 -1.27
C GLY A 92 1.64 -12.14 -2.15
N GLU A 93 0.39 -11.78 -2.02
CA GLU A 93 -0.22 -10.64 -2.71
C GLU A 93 -0.46 -9.54 -1.70
N PHE A 94 -0.34 -8.28 -2.13
CA PHE A 94 -0.44 -7.15 -1.22
C PHE A 94 -1.54 -6.18 -1.62
N VAL A 95 -2.25 -5.68 -0.61
CA VAL A 95 -3.15 -4.54 -0.74
C VAL A 95 -2.58 -3.43 0.13
N ILE A 96 -2.38 -2.25 -0.45
CA ILE A 96 -1.86 -1.09 0.27
C ILE A 96 -3.00 -0.09 0.43
N VAL A 97 -3.25 0.33 1.66
CA VAL A 97 -4.25 1.36 1.96
C VAL A 97 -3.51 2.54 2.58
N ILE A 98 -3.64 3.70 1.96
CA ILE A 98 -2.95 4.92 2.36
C ILE A 98 -3.95 5.82 3.07
N ALA A 99 -3.61 6.29 4.27
CA ALA A 99 -4.45 7.16 5.05
C ALA A 99 -4.74 8.46 4.29
N PRO A 100 -5.92 9.08 4.51
CA PRO A 100 -6.20 10.38 3.91
C PRO A 100 -5.28 11.45 4.48
N ARG A 101 -5.11 12.52 3.73
CA ARG A 101 -4.36 13.69 4.22
C ARG A 101 -5.22 14.59 5.08
#